data_ae08472b611b60a1a6fe3fd7cd6b5ddf
#
_entry.id   ae08472b611b60a1a6fe3fd7cd6b5ddf
#
_cell.length_a   1.000
_cell.length_b   1.000
_cell.length_c   1.000
_cell.angle_alpha   90.00
_cell.angle_beta   90.00
_cell.angle_gamma   90.00
#
_symmetry.space_group_name_H-M   'P 1'
#
loop_
_entity.id
_entity.type
_entity.pdbx_description
1 polymer ?
#
loop_
_entity_poly.entity_id
_entity_poly.type
_entity_poly.pdbx_seq_one_letter_code
_entity_poly.pdbx_strand_id
1 'polypeptide(L)'
;MMIKISHYILLLSLLHFSFYSKAQNFDDSDGNQQSLQLNTITTAVPFLLIAPDSRAGSMGDVGVATKPDANSMHWNPAKYAFVEDDMGFSISYVPWLRALVPDINLSYLAGYRKLSSNEVLGLEMRYFSLGDITFTNNDGNTIGQYKPNEFALGSSYSRKLADAFSLAIAGRWVYSDLTGGTSVGGIETKPGSTFAADIAAYYFLPRRIYKKDFDLAFGMNV
;
A
#
# COMPACT_ATOMS: atom_id res chain seq x y z
N MET A 1 3.56 45.38 -2.17
CA MET A 1 2.39 44.66 -2.76
C MET A 1 2.77 43.71 -3.92
N MET A 2 4.01 43.75 -4.38
CA MET A 2 4.48 42.89 -5.50
C MET A 2 4.96 41.45 -5.12
N ILE A 3 5.25 41.18 -3.87
CA ILE A 3 5.82 39.88 -3.41
C ILE A 3 4.75 38.76 -3.33
N LYS A 4 3.47 39.09 -3.14
CA LYS A 4 2.40 38.08 -3.02
C LYS A 4 1.99 37.43 -4.36
N ILE A 5 2.18 38.11 -5.48
CA ILE A 5 1.76 37.60 -6.81
C ILE A 5 2.72 36.49 -7.30
N SER A 6 4.02 36.59 -6.98
CA SER A 6 5.02 35.60 -7.37
C SER A 6 4.77 34.21 -6.76
N HIS A 7 4.23 34.14 -5.54
CA HIS A 7 3.94 32.84 -4.88
C HIS A 7 2.73 32.14 -5.46
N TYR A 8 1.72 32.89 -5.94
CA TYR A 8 0.56 32.29 -6.61
C TYR A 8 0.88 31.78 -8.01
N ILE A 9 1.80 32.43 -8.72
CA ILE A 9 2.28 31.99 -10.04
C ILE A 9 3.10 30.70 -9.91
N LEU A 10 3.91 30.56 -8.84
CA LEU A 10 4.67 29.34 -8.54
C LEU A 10 3.75 28.18 -8.16
N LEU A 11 2.69 28.43 -7.40
CA LEU A 11 1.67 27.42 -7.06
C LEU A 11 0.85 26.98 -8.27
N LEU A 12 0.53 27.91 -9.18
CA LEU A 12 -0.21 27.60 -10.40
C LEU A 12 0.63 26.81 -11.42
N SER A 13 1.95 27.04 -11.45
CA SER A 13 2.84 26.29 -12.34
C SER A 13 3.07 24.83 -11.88
N LEU A 14 2.95 24.55 -10.60
CA LEU A 14 3.01 23.18 -10.05
C LEU A 14 1.75 22.36 -10.38
N LEU A 15 0.61 22.99 -10.61
CA LEU A 15 -0.64 22.35 -11.02
C LEU A 15 -0.67 21.93 -12.48
N HIS A 16 0.28 22.38 -13.32
CA HIS A 16 0.37 22.04 -14.74
C HIS A 16 1.35 20.90 -15.05
N PHE A 17 1.83 20.17 -14.02
CA PHE A 17 2.53 18.91 -14.26
C PHE A 17 1.49 17.85 -14.68
N SER A 18 1.03 17.98 -15.92
CA SER A 18 0.28 16.90 -16.58
C SER A 18 1.22 15.73 -16.71
N PHE A 19 1.01 14.69 -15.89
CA PHE A 19 1.60 13.40 -16.12
C PHE A 19 1.13 12.93 -17.52
N TYR A 20 1.99 13.01 -18.51
CA TYR A 20 1.81 12.28 -19.75
C TYR A 20 1.95 10.79 -19.42
N SER A 21 0.87 10.19 -19.01
CA SER A 21 0.73 8.74 -19.00
C SER A 21 0.75 8.31 -20.47
N LYS A 22 1.88 7.77 -20.92
CA LYS A 22 1.92 7.04 -22.18
C LYS A 22 1.18 5.74 -21.94
N ALA A 23 -0.10 5.70 -22.26
CA ALA A 23 -0.76 4.43 -22.51
C ALA A 23 0.04 3.73 -23.61
N GLN A 24 0.47 2.49 -23.35
CA GLN A 24 1.12 1.68 -24.37
C GLN A 24 0.12 1.50 -25.52
N ASN A 25 0.39 2.14 -26.67
CA ASN A 25 -0.28 1.79 -27.90
C ASN A 25 0.20 0.39 -28.28
N PHE A 26 -0.68 -0.59 -28.17
CA PHE A 26 -0.51 -1.86 -28.85
C PHE A 26 -0.73 -1.58 -30.35
N ASP A 27 0.37 -1.58 -31.10
CA ASP A 27 0.31 -1.51 -32.56
C ASP A 27 -0.15 -2.87 -33.09
N ASP A 28 -1.39 -2.95 -33.50
CA ASP A 28 -2.10 -4.13 -33.99
C ASP A 28 -1.81 -4.31 -35.48
N SER A 29 -0.53 -4.37 -35.87
CA SER A 29 -0.11 -4.42 -37.29
C SER A 29 0.46 -5.76 -37.77
N ASP A 30 0.23 -6.88 -37.07
CA ASP A 30 0.53 -8.21 -37.63
C ASP A 30 -0.67 -9.15 -37.50
N GLY A 31 -1.50 -9.14 -38.54
CA GLY A 31 -2.56 -10.12 -38.73
C GLY A 31 -2.02 -11.53 -38.94
N ASN A 32 -1.80 -12.25 -37.87
CA ASN A 32 -1.91 -13.71 -37.77
C ASN A 32 -1.48 -14.16 -36.37
N GLN A 33 -2.39 -14.54 -35.63
CA GLN A 33 -2.53 -15.43 -34.48
C GLN A 33 -3.39 -14.77 -33.43
N GLN A 34 -4.65 -15.17 -33.39
CA GLN A 34 -5.47 -15.11 -32.19
C GLN A 34 -4.82 -16.02 -31.13
N SER A 35 -3.68 -15.59 -30.57
CA SER A 35 -3.33 -15.98 -29.24
C SER A 35 -4.41 -15.35 -28.36
N LEU A 36 -5.16 -16.15 -27.64
CA LEU A 36 -5.94 -15.74 -26.48
C LEU A 36 -4.94 -15.07 -25.50
N GLN A 37 -4.60 -13.81 -25.76
CA GLN A 37 -3.98 -12.98 -24.75
C GLN A 37 -5.06 -12.82 -23.68
N LEU A 38 -5.00 -13.69 -22.70
CA LEU A 38 -5.64 -13.44 -21.42
C LEU A 38 -5.19 -12.03 -21.04
N ASN A 39 -6.15 -11.10 -21.03
CA ASN A 39 -5.96 -9.75 -20.56
C ASN A 39 -5.60 -9.90 -19.07
N THR A 40 -4.33 -10.13 -18.79
CA THR A 40 -3.81 -10.14 -17.44
C THR A 40 -4.05 -8.76 -16.90
N ILE A 41 -5.05 -8.63 -16.04
CA ILE A 41 -5.24 -7.43 -15.24
C ILE A 41 -3.95 -7.28 -14.45
N THR A 42 -3.04 -6.48 -14.97
CA THR A 42 -1.81 -6.10 -14.30
C THR A 42 -2.12 -5.02 -13.28
N THR A 43 -2.88 -5.37 -12.24
CA THR A 43 -2.88 -4.60 -11.01
C THR A 43 -1.55 -4.86 -10.34
N ALA A 44 -0.68 -3.86 -10.36
CA ALA A 44 0.60 -3.96 -9.70
C ALA A 44 0.36 -4.29 -8.22
N VAL A 45 0.73 -5.51 -7.80
CA VAL A 45 0.87 -5.95 -6.41
C VAL A 45 -0.41 -5.88 -5.56
N PRO A 46 -1.48 -6.63 -5.91
CA PRO A 46 -2.78 -6.56 -5.23
C PRO A 46 -2.74 -6.94 -3.74
N PHE A 47 -1.76 -7.70 -3.27
CA PHE A 47 -1.65 -8.06 -1.85
C PHE A 47 -1.43 -6.84 -0.93
N LEU A 48 -0.97 -5.71 -1.47
CA LEU A 48 -0.86 -4.46 -0.71
C LEU A 48 -2.22 -3.88 -0.33
N LEU A 49 -3.30 -4.25 -1.02
CA LEU A 49 -4.66 -3.79 -0.75
C LEU A 49 -5.34 -4.57 0.38
N ILE A 50 -4.79 -5.71 0.79
CA ILE A 50 -5.37 -6.52 1.87
C ILE A 50 -5.21 -5.78 3.18
N ALA A 51 -6.34 -5.53 3.89
CA ALA A 51 -6.34 -4.90 5.21
C ALA A 51 -5.56 -5.77 6.22
N PRO A 52 -4.49 -5.25 6.82
CA PRO A 52 -3.63 -6.08 7.66
C PRO A 52 -4.06 -6.14 9.13
N ASP A 53 -4.98 -5.28 9.55
CA ASP A 53 -5.35 -5.17 10.96
C ASP A 53 -6.83 -5.45 11.21
N SER A 54 -7.11 -6.11 12.33
CA SER A 54 -8.47 -6.52 12.72
C SER A 54 -9.37 -5.35 13.07
N ARG A 55 -8.82 -4.22 13.54
CA ARG A 55 -9.61 -3.04 13.89
C ARG A 55 -10.24 -2.43 12.64
N ALA A 56 -9.45 -2.13 11.62
CA ALA A 56 -9.95 -1.59 10.37
C ALA A 56 -10.84 -2.61 9.63
N GLY A 57 -10.44 -3.90 9.61
CA GLY A 57 -11.24 -4.98 9.04
C GLY A 57 -12.61 -5.10 9.67
N SER A 58 -12.74 -4.94 10.99
CA SER A 58 -14.04 -4.97 11.69
C SER A 58 -14.92 -3.76 11.39
N MET A 59 -14.33 -2.66 10.92
CA MET A 59 -15.04 -1.42 10.54
C MET A 59 -15.33 -1.33 9.02
N GLY A 60 -15.10 -2.42 8.26
CA GLY A 60 -15.29 -2.45 6.82
C GLY A 60 -14.13 -1.81 6.06
N ASP A 61 -12.91 -2.08 6.49
CA ASP A 61 -11.65 -1.61 5.88
C ASP A 61 -11.52 -0.09 5.83
N VAL A 62 -11.91 0.58 6.92
CA VAL A 62 -11.79 2.03 7.08
C VAL A 62 -10.60 2.36 7.98
N GLY A 63 -9.66 3.15 7.47
CA GLY A 63 -8.44 3.45 8.22
C GLY A 63 -7.84 4.83 7.95
N VAL A 64 -8.17 5.48 6.83
CA VAL A 64 -7.49 6.68 6.35
C VAL A 64 -7.64 7.90 7.27
N ALA A 65 -8.78 8.01 7.96
CA ALA A 65 -9.10 9.13 8.87
C ALA A 65 -9.39 8.68 10.32
N THR A 66 -9.14 7.42 10.66
CA THR A 66 -9.29 6.92 12.03
C THR A 66 -8.22 7.49 12.96
N LYS A 67 -8.40 7.32 14.29
CA LYS A 67 -7.38 7.70 15.27
C LYS A 67 -6.03 7.04 14.95
N PRO A 68 -4.90 7.75 15.18
CA PRO A 68 -3.56 7.21 15.01
C PRO A 68 -3.34 5.95 15.84
N ASP A 69 -2.64 4.97 15.23
CA ASP A 69 -2.22 3.74 15.87
C ASP A 69 -0.98 3.16 15.17
N ALA A 70 -0.45 2.05 15.64
CA ALA A 70 0.72 1.41 15.05
C ALA A 70 0.50 0.92 13.60
N ASN A 71 -0.77 0.66 13.20
CA ASN A 71 -1.13 0.22 11.85
C ASN A 71 -1.37 1.37 10.86
N SER A 72 -1.18 2.61 11.30
CA SER A 72 -1.39 3.80 10.47
C SER A 72 -0.51 3.82 9.21
N MET A 73 0.60 3.09 9.19
CA MET A 73 1.47 2.96 8.03
C MET A 73 0.73 2.47 6.78
N HIS A 74 -0.17 1.50 6.94
CA HIS A 74 -0.95 0.95 5.82
C HIS A 74 -1.99 1.94 5.30
N TRP A 75 -2.69 2.63 6.21
CA TRP A 75 -3.86 3.42 5.86
C TRP A 75 -3.54 4.87 5.51
N ASN A 76 -2.74 5.51 6.36
CA ASN A 76 -2.37 6.91 6.23
C ASN A 76 -1.20 7.21 7.19
N PRO A 77 0.04 7.17 6.72
CA PRO A 77 1.21 7.41 7.57
C PRO A 77 1.24 8.83 8.16
N ALA A 78 0.54 9.83 7.60
CA ALA A 78 0.47 11.16 8.17
C ALA A 78 -0.17 11.20 9.57
N LYS A 79 -0.97 10.19 9.93
CA LYS A 79 -1.55 10.02 11.27
C LYS A 79 -0.47 9.88 12.34
N TYR A 80 0.69 9.30 12.02
CA TYR A 80 1.77 9.13 12.99
C TYR A 80 2.24 10.44 13.65
N ALA A 81 2.08 11.58 12.98
CA ALA A 81 2.41 12.87 13.58
C ALA A 81 1.54 13.25 14.79
N PHE A 82 0.45 12.50 15.05
CA PHE A 82 -0.49 12.71 16.16
C PHE A 82 -0.51 11.55 17.16
N VAL A 83 0.42 10.60 17.09
CA VAL A 83 0.54 9.56 18.12
C VAL A 83 0.98 10.16 19.46
N GLU A 84 0.51 9.60 20.55
CA GLU A 84 0.84 10.09 21.90
C GLU A 84 2.17 9.51 22.40
N ASP A 85 2.37 8.20 22.22
CA ASP A 85 3.56 7.49 22.67
C ASP A 85 4.78 7.75 21.78
N ASP A 86 5.98 7.63 22.37
CA ASP A 86 7.23 7.85 21.64
C ASP A 86 7.53 6.75 20.63
N MET A 87 7.04 5.55 20.87
CA MET A 87 7.17 4.40 19.96
C MET A 87 5.99 3.44 20.13
N GLY A 88 5.67 2.74 19.06
CA GLY A 88 4.66 1.69 19.07
C GLY A 88 4.93 0.68 17.97
N PHE A 89 4.47 -0.54 18.18
CA PHE A 89 4.52 -1.59 17.17
C PHE A 89 3.26 -2.45 17.20
N SER A 90 2.98 -3.11 16.09
CA SER A 90 1.87 -4.04 15.92
C SER A 90 2.32 -5.22 15.09
N ILE A 91 1.84 -6.40 15.47
CA ILE A 91 1.99 -7.62 14.69
C ILE A 91 0.60 -8.15 14.41
N SER A 92 0.33 -8.45 13.14
CA SER A 92 -0.94 -9.01 12.71
C SER A 92 -0.72 -10.26 11.86
N TYR A 93 -1.60 -11.22 12.02
CA TYR A 93 -1.68 -12.41 11.19
C TYR A 93 -3.11 -12.56 10.67
N VAL A 94 -3.26 -12.52 9.35
CA VAL A 94 -4.56 -12.57 8.68
C VAL A 94 -4.63 -13.84 7.84
N PRO A 95 -5.39 -14.86 8.27
CA PRO A 95 -5.68 -16.03 7.45
C PRO A 95 -6.63 -15.60 6.31
N TRP A 96 -6.10 -15.50 5.10
CA TRP A 96 -6.84 -15.05 3.94
C TRP A 96 -7.57 -16.24 3.28
N LEU A 97 -8.86 -16.07 3.00
CA LEU A 97 -9.69 -17.09 2.34
C LEU A 97 -9.64 -18.50 2.98
N ARG A 98 -9.38 -18.60 4.28
CA ARG A 98 -9.13 -19.86 5.00
C ARG A 98 -10.22 -20.94 4.80
N ALA A 99 -11.45 -20.52 4.56
CA ALA A 99 -12.56 -21.45 4.29
C ALA A 99 -12.44 -22.15 2.92
N LEU A 100 -11.68 -21.58 1.98
CA LEU A 100 -11.47 -22.12 0.64
C LEU A 100 -10.08 -22.76 0.49
N VAL A 101 -9.05 -22.08 0.99
CA VAL A 101 -7.65 -22.51 0.92
C VAL A 101 -6.99 -22.23 2.27
N PRO A 102 -6.64 -23.26 3.04
CA PRO A 102 -6.19 -23.12 4.43
C PRO A 102 -4.81 -22.47 4.57
N ASP A 103 -4.00 -22.43 3.51
CA ASP A 103 -2.59 -22.10 3.54
C ASP A 103 -2.29 -20.66 3.15
N ILE A 104 -3.30 -19.89 2.69
CA ILE A 104 -3.14 -18.50 2.32
C ILE A 104 -3.17 -17.62 3.57
N ASN A 105 -2.13 -16.83 3.78
CA ASN A 105 -2.05 -15.94 4.93
C ASN A 105 -1.21 -14.69 4.65
N LEU A 106 -1.55 -13.61 5.36
CA LEU A 106 -0.80 -12.38 5.40
C LEU A 106 -0.23 -12.19 6.82
N SER A 107 1.07 -12.03 6.92
CA SER A 107 1.75 -11.59 8.12
C SER A 107 2.15 -10.12 7.96
N TYR A 108 1.85 -9.30 8.94
CA TYR A 108 2.11 -7.87 8.91
C TYR A 108 2.75 -7.40 10.22
N LEU A 109 3.82 -6.66 10.10
CA LEU A 109 4.49 -5.97 11.19
C LEU A 109 4.53 -4.49 10.83
N ALA A 110 4.11 -3.64 11.75
CA ALA A 110 4.23 -2.20 11.61
C ALA A 110 4.68 -1.57 12.93
N GLY A 111 5.35 -0.44 12.82
CA GLY A 111 5.77 0.31 13.99
C GLY A 111 6.18 1.72 13.64
N TYR A 112 6.31 2.53 14.68
CA TYR A 112 6.74 3.91 14.55
C TYR A 112 7.63 4.32 15.72
N ARG A 113 8.43 5.34 15.47
CA ARG A 113 9.23 6.02 16.49
C ARG A 113 9.22 7.53 16.26
N LYS A 114 8.91 8.30 17.30
CA LYS A 114 9.08 9.75 17.27
C LYS A 114 10.57 10.09 17.19
N LEU A 115 10.90 10.98 16.27
CA LEU A 115 12.22 11.59 16.14
C LEU A 115 12.26 12.92 16.90
N SER A 116 11.12 13.63 16.92
CA SER A 116 10.89 14.85 17.68
C SER A 116 9.40 14.98 18.01
N SER A 117 9.00 16.08 18.67
CA SER A 117 7.59 16.39 18.95
C SER A 117 6.71 16.46 17.70
N ASN A 118 7.29 16.72 16.53
CA ASN A 118 6.58 16.97 15.30
C ASN A 118 6.93 15.98 14.17
N GLU A 119 7.87 15.06 14.41
CA GLU A 119 8.42 14.19 13.36
C GLU A 119 8.41 12.73 13.83
N VAL A 120 7.94 11.85 12.96
CA VAL A 120 7.81 10.43 13.26
C VAL A 120 8.29 9.61 12.06
N LEU A 121 9.11 8.60 12.34
CA LEU A 121 9.49 7.57 11.38
C LEU A 121 8.58 6.36 11.57
N GLY A 122 7.98 5.89 10.48
CA GLY A 122 7.22 4.64 10.41
C GLY A 122 7.96 3.58 9.63
N LEU A 123 7.78 2.33 10.01
CA LEU A 123 8.31 1.14 9.33
C LEU A 123 7.22 0.08 9.21
N GLU A 124 7.23 -0.67 8.11
CA GLU A 124 6.38 -1.83 7.93
C GLU A 124 7.11 -2.97 7.22
N MET A 125 6.68 -4.18 7.53
CA MET A 125 7.03 -5.39 6.81
C MET A 125 5.77 -6.20 6.57
N ARG A 126 5.62 -6.70 5.36
CA ARG A 126 4.47 -7.49 4.93
C ARG A 126 4.97 -8.74 4.21
N TYR A 127 4.42 -9.88 4.57
CA TYR A 127 4.68 -11.16 3.93
C TYR A 127 3.36 -11.85 3.62
N PHE A 128 3.13 -12.16 2.35
CA PHE A 128 1.93 -12.83 1.88
C PHE A 128 2.31 -14.19 1.28
N SER A 129 1.76 -15.25 1.84
CA SER A 129 1.89 -16.62 1.35
C SER A 129 0.61 -17.03 0.65
N LEU A 130 0.72 -17.54 -0.57
CA LEU A 130 -0.43 -18.05 -1.34
C LEU A 130 -0.65 -19.55 -1.14
N GLY A 131 0.05 -20.18 -0.19
CA GLY A 131 -0.06 -21.62 0.06
C GLY A 131 0.74 -22.46 -0.93
N ASP A 132 0.54 -23.78 -0.85
CA ASP A 132 1.24 -24.73 -1.71
C ASP A 132 0.45 -24.94 -3.01
N ILE A 133 1.10 -24.66 -4.16
CA ILE A 133 0.52 -24.85 -5.49
C ILE A 133 1.20 -26.04 -6.17
N THR A 134 0.39 -27.01 -6.63
CA THR A 134 0.84 -28.12 -7.44
C THR A 134 0.68 -27.77 -8.91
N PHE A 135 1.79 -27.74 -9.63
CA PHE A 135 1.79 -27.54 -11.08
C PHE A 135 1.58 -28.88 -11.79
N THR A 136 0.71 -28.87 -12.79
CA THR A 136 0.42 -30.02 -13.64
C THR A 136 0.69 -29.69 -15.10
N ASN A 137 1.11 -30.68 -15.89
CA ASN A 137 1.17 -30.57 -17.33
C ASN A 137 -0.23 -30.68 -17.98
N ASN A 138 -0.29 -30.58 -19.32
CA ASN A 138 -1.56 -30.67 -20.05
C ASN A 138 -2.26 -32.06 -19.91
N ASP A 139 -1.50 -33.07 -19.52
CA ASP A 139 -2.03 -34.43 -19.30
C ASP A 139 -2.48 -34.65 -17.85
N GLY A 140 -2.39 -33.63 -16.99
CA GLY A 140 -2.76 -33.68 -15.58
C GLY A 140 -1.69 -34.28 -14.66
N ASN A 141 -0.51 -34.61 -15.16
CA ASN A 141 0.59 -35.12 -14.32
C ASN A 141 1.28 -33.99 -13.56
N THR A 142 1.54 -34.22 -12.28
CA THR A 142 2.27 -33.27 -11.45
C THR A 142 3.70 -33.07 -11.98
N ILE A 143 4.07 -31.81 -12.25
CA ILE A 143 5.40 -31.42 -12.72
C ILE A 143 6.23 -30.70 -11.63
N GLY A 144 5.58 -30.30 -10.54
CA GLY A 144 6.27 -29.66 -9.41
C GLY A 144 5.30 -29.10 -8.38
N GLN A 145 5.86 -28.76 -7.22
CA GLN A 145 5.17 -28.01 -6.17
C GLN A 145 5.97 -26.75 -5.86
N TYR A 146 5.27 -25.65 -5.63
CA TYR A 146 5.87 -24.38 -5.28
C TYR A 146 4.98 -23.63 -4.30
N LYS A 147 5.60 -22.82 -3.46
CA LYS A 147 4.92 -21.95 -2.50
C LYS A 147 5.09 -20.49 -2.89
N PRO A 148 4.18 -19.94 -3.70
CA PRO A 148 4.26 -18.55 -4.12
C PRO A 148 4.20 -17.62 -2.91
N ASN A 149 4.99 -16.56 -2.98
CA ASN A 149 5.01 -15.58 -1.92
C ASN A 149 5.30 -14.18 -2.44
N GLU A 150 4.82 -13.20 -1.70
CA GLU A 150 5.04 -11.80 -1.95
C GLU A 150 5.49 -11.13 -0.65
N PHE A 151 6.35 -10.17 -0.78
CA PHE A 151 6.99 -9.49 0.34
C PHE A 151 7.07 -7.99 0.08
N ALA A 152 6.84 -7.17 1.11
CA ALA A 152 7.05 -5.74 1.04
C ALA A 152 7.71 -5.20 2.30
N LEU A 153 8.66 -4.29 2.10
CA LEU A 153 9.27 -3.48 3.14
C LEU A 153 8.95 -2.02 2.87
N GLY A 154 8.41 -1.33 3.86
CA GLY A 154 8.05 0.07 3.75
C GLY A 154 8.62 0.92 4.87
N SER A 155 8.85 2.18 4.55
CA SER A 155 9.18 3.22 5.52
C SER A 155 8.42 4.49 5.22
N SER A 156 8.13 5.30 6.24
CA SER A 156 7.49 6.59 6.10
C SER A 156 8.12 7.64 6.99
N TYR A 157 8.08 8.86 6.53
CA TYR A 157 8.42 10.03 7.33
C TYR A 157 7.18 10.93 7.40
N SER A 158 6.75 11.21 8.62
CA SER A 158 5.55 11.99 8.90
C SER A 158 5.92 13.24 9.68
N ARG A 159 5.35 14.38 9.32
CA ARG A 159 5.62 15.66 9.97
C ARG A 159 4.35 16.43 10.24
N LYS A 160 4.21 16.90 11.49
CA LYS A 160 3.17 17.82 11.90
C LYS A 160 3.55 19.21 11.45
N LEU A 161 2.76 19.81 10.56
CA LEU A 161 3.04 21.14 9.98
C LEU A 161 2.28 22.26 10.71
N ALA A 162 1.14 21.91 11.31
CA ALA A 162 0.34 22.79 12.15
C ALA A 162 -0.33 21.97 13.26
N ASP A 163 -0.94 22.60 14.25
CA ASP A 163 -1.56 21.92 15.39
C ASP A 163 -2.60 20.88 14.97
N ALA A 164 -3.29 21.11 13.86
CA ALA A 164 -4.33 20.24 13.34
C ALA A 164 -3.93 19.50 12.04
N PHE A 165 -2.71 19.71 11.48
CA PHE A 165 -2.39 19.23 10.14
C PHE A 165 -1.01 18.59 10.04
N SER A 166 -0.95 17.46 9.36
CA SER A 166 0.30 16.75 9.06
C SER A 166 0.35 16.26 7.62
N LEU A 167 1.55 16.05 7.14
CA LEU A 167 1.88 15.37 5.89
C LEU A 167 2.83 14.21 6.15
N ALA A 168 2.81 13.23 5.26
CA ALA A 168 3.79 12.17 5.22
C ALA A 168 4.12 11.77 3.79
N ILE A 169 5.33 11.24 3.65
CA ILE A 169 5.76 10.49 2.47
C ILE A 169 6.08 9.08 2.92
N ALA A 170 5.75 8.11 2.08
CA ALA A 170 6.11 6.72 2.32
C ALA A 170 6.73 6.11 1.06
N GLY A 171 7.62 5.16 1.26
CA GLY A 171 8.22 4.37 0.19
C GLY A 171 8.16 2.90 0.55
N ARG A 172 7.88 2.04 -0.45
CA ARG A 172 7.83 0.59 -0.30
C ARG A 172 8.65 -0.07 -1.38
N TRP A 173 9.47 -1.02 -0.98
CA TRP A 173 10.04 -1.99 -1.88
C TRP A 173 9.21 -3.26 -1.84
N VAL A 174 8.88 -3.77 -3.01
CA VAL A 174 8.01 -4.93 -3.17
C VAL A 174 8.73 -5.99 -3.99
N TYR A 175 8.60 -7.22 -3.55
CA TYR A 175 9.09 -8.41 -4.23
C TYR A 175 7.93 -9.40 -4.37
N SER A 176 7.77 -9.98 -5.57
CA SER A 176 6.71 -10.94 -5.87
C SER A 176 7.31 -12.12 -6.62
N ASP A 177 7.13 -13.32 -6.08
CA ASP A 177 7.49 -14.57 -6.71
C ASP A 177 6.29 -15.52 -6.68
N LEU A 178 5.57 -15.53 -7.79
CA LEU A 178 4.32 -16.29 -7.92
C LEU A 178 4.51 -17.67 -8.58
N THR A 179 5.67 -17.92 -9.17
CA THR A 179 5.86 -19.10 -10.03
C THR A 179 7.10 -19.90 -9.72
N GLY A 180 8.01 -19.40 -8.88
CA GLY A 180 9.26 -20.08 -8.50
C GLY A 180 10.19 -20.35 -9.68
N GLY A 181 10.13 -19.54 -10.73
CA GLY A 181 10.92 -19.76 -11.94
C GLY A 181 10.42 -20.91 -12.82
N THR A 182 9.22 -21.43 -12.54
CA THR A 182 8.62 -22.50 -13.34
C THR A 182 8.19 -21.96 -14.71
N SER A 183 8.48 -22.70 -15.77
CA SER A 183 8.00 -22.37 -17.11
C SER A 183 6.51 -22.65 -17.23
N VAL A 184 5.70 -21.63 -17.49
CA VAL A 184 4.27 -21.75 -17.73
C VAL A 184 3.99 -21.47 -19.20
N GLY A 185 3.42 -22.44 -19.90
CA GLY A 185 3.11 -22.31 -21.33
C GLY A 185 4.37 -22.09 -22.22
N GLY A 186 5.54 -22.55 -21.80
CA GLY A 186 6.80 -22.40 -22.53
C GLY A 186 7.52 -21.05 -22.30
N ILE A 187 7.00 -20.20 -21.42
CA ILE A 187 7.60 -18.93 -21.04
C ILE A 187 8.26 -19.08 -19.65
N GLU A 188 9.55 -18.84 -19.57
CA GLU A 188 10.23 -18.73 -18.27
C GLU A 188 9.71 -17.52 -17.51
N THR A 189 9.21 -17.77 -16.32
CA THR A 189 8.77 -16.72 -15.40
C THR A 189 9.89 -16.38 -14.43
N LYS A 190 10.01 -15.11 -14.06
CA LYS A 190 11.00 -14.61 -13.10
C LYS A 190 10.30 -13.81 -12.01
N PRO A 191 10.84 -13.86 -10.77
CA PRO A 191 10.38 -12.96 -9.71
C PRO A 191 10.47 -11.51 -10.15
N GLY A 192 9.46 -10.73 -9.75
CA GLY A 192 9.41 -9.29 -9.98
C GLY A 192 9.78 -8.50 -8.74
N SER A 193 10.40 -7.34 -8.92
CA SER A 193 10.57 -6.37 -7.84
C SER A 193 10.26 -4.95 -8.33
N THR A 194 9.68 -4.14 -7.46
CA THR A 194 9.32 -2.76 -7.79
C THR A 194 9.36 -1.87 -6.55
N PHE A 195 9.34 -0.56 -6.79
CA PHE A 195 9.18 0.43 -5.74
C PHE A 195 7.86 1.17 -5.92
N ALA A 196 7.18 1.42 -4.81
CA ALA A 196 6.00 2.26 -4.72
C ALA A 196 6.26 3.42 -3.77
N ALA A 197 5.60 4.55 -4.00
CA ALA A 197 5.68 5.71 -3.14
C ALA A 197 4.30 6.31 -2.94
N ASP A 198 4.03 6.77 -1.72
CA ASP A 198 2.76 7.39 -1.35
C ASP A 198 3.00 8.78 -0.76
N ILE A 199 2.00 9.64 -0.93
CA ILE A 199 1.89 10.92 -0.26
C ILE A 199 0.60 10.91 0.55
N ALA A 200 0.71 11.25 1.83
CA ALA A 200 -0.42 11.23 2.75
C ALA A 200 -0.61 12.56 3.46
N ALA A 201 -1.86 12.89 3.74
CA ALA A 201 -2.27 14.05 4.51
C ALA A 201 -3.27 13.66 5.59
N TYR A 202 -3.17 14.30 6.75
CA TYR A 202 -4.11 14.10 7.83
C TYR A 202 -4.42 15.42 8.52
N TYR A 203 -5.70 15.68 8.72
CA TYR A 203 -6.22 16.83 9.44
C TYR A 203 -7.05 16.35 10.61
N PHE A 204 -6.72 16.79 11.82
CA PHE A 204 -7.38 16.38 13.04
C PHE A 204 -7.77 17.59 13.86
N LEU A 205 -9.04 17.74 14.16
CA LEU A 205 -9.61 18.87 14.88
C LEU A 205 -10.53 18.39 15.99
N PRO A 206 -10.07 18.36 17.24
CA PRO A 206 -10.94 18.11 18.38
C PRO A 206 -11.89 19.30 18.56
N ARG A 207 -13.18 19.02 18.72
CA ARG A 207 -14.24 20.02 18.91
C ARG A 207 -15.15 19.65 20.06
N ARG A 208 -15.58 20.63 20.81
CA ARG A 208 -16.58 20.48 21.85
C ARG A 208 -17.88 21.15 21.42
N ILE A 209 -18.93 20.35 21.22
CA ILE A 209 -20.23 20.80 20.77
C ILE A 209 -21.29 20.32 21.81
N TYR A 210 -22.09 21.22 22.35
CA TYR A 210 -23.09 20.91 23.37
C TYR A 210 -22.57 20.08 24.55
N LYS A 211 -21.38 20.45 25.09
CA LYS A 211 -20.70 19.77 26.22
C LYS A 211 -20.23 18.33 25.90
N LYS A 212 -20.29 17.89 24.65
CA LYS A 212 -19.75 16.62 24.18
C LYS A 212 -18.50 16.88 23.36
N ASP A 213 -17.50 16.04 23.55
CA ASP A 213 -16.26 16.09 22.78
C ASP A 213 -16.43 15.29 21.48
N PHE A 214 -16.05 15.90 20.36
CA PHE A 214 -16.08 15.32 19.02
C PHE A 214 -14.69 15.45 18.40
N ASP A 215 -14.24 14.39 17.79
CA ASP A 215 -13.02 14.38 16.98
C ASP A 215 -13.42 14.42 15.50
N LEU A 216 -13.09 15.51 14.84
CA LEU A 216 -13.28 15.64 13.40
C LEU A 216 -11.94 15.34 12.72
N ALA A 217 -11.91 14.32 11.87
CA ALA A 217 -10.70 13.92 11.17
C ALA A 217 -10.95 13.76 9.68
N PHE A 218 -10.00 14.20 8.87
CA PHE A 218 -9.94 13.99 7.44
C PHE A 218 -8.57 13.41 7.07
N GLY A 219 -8.57 12.44 6.17
CA GLY A 219 -7.34 11.80 5.72
C GLY A 219 -7.36 11.57 4.21
N MET A 220 -6.18 11.63 3.62
CA MET A 220 -5.91 11.28 2.22
C MET A 220 -4.59 10.52 2.16
N ASN A 221 -4.55 9.48 1.35
CA ASN A 221 -3.35 8.72 1.03
C ASN A 221 -3.42 8.30 -0.46
N VAL A 222 -2.38 8.63 -1.21
CA VAL A 222 -2.31 8.38 -2.67
C VAL A 222 -0.94 7.82 -3.02
#